data_6a7768fbc6b720b9c1a3782eca7ab7be
#
_entry.id   6a7768fbc6b720b9c1a3782eca7ab7be
#
_cell.length_a   1.000
_cell.length_b   1.000
_cell.length_c   1.000
_cell.angle_alpha   90.00
_cell.angle_beta   90.00
_cell.angle_gamma   90.00
#
_symmetry.space_group_name_H-M   'P 1'
#
loop_
_entity.id
_entity.type
_entity.pdbx_description
1 polymer ?
#
loop_
_entity_poly.entity_id
_entity_poly.type
_entity_poly.pdbx_seq_one_letter_code
_entity_poly.pdbx_strand_id
1 'polypeptide(L)'
;MNKKTKILCVCNQGNCRSVGTRYVLNKHGYDNVIAIGGANTSKKTLSMLCKWADMILLAKPKHKDFLPCDKDKIVDNFTIGEDVYQNPLHPDLHKVVINQLKKIKLT
;
A
#
# COMPACT_ATOMS: atom_id res chain seq x y z
N MET A 1 -13.95 -0.13 -9.60
CA MET A 1 -13.30 0.86 -8.71
C MET A 1 -12.90 2.07 -9.52
N ASN A 2 -13.10 3.26 -9.00
CA ASN A 2 -12.76 4.50 -9.67
C ASN A 2 -11.22 4.70 -9.67
N LYS A 3 -10.65 5.03 -10.84
CA LYS A 3 -9.20 5.28 -10.98
C LYS A 3 -8.71 6.51 -10.22
N LYS A 4 -9.61 7.36 -9.75
CA LYS A 4 -9.29 8.51 -8.91
C LYS A 4 -9.28 8.21 -7.42
N THR A 5 -9.56 6.97 -7.03
CA THR A 5 -9.50 6.53 -5.63
C THR A 5 -8.14 6.85 -5.04
N LYS A 6 -8.13 7.43 -3.85
CA LYS A 6 -6.89 7.77 -3.13
C LYS A 6 -6.42 6.56 -2.33
N ILE A 7 -5.28 6.02 -2.72
CA ILE A 7 -4.76 4.78 -2.15
C ILE A 7 -3.46 5.06 -1.40
N LEU A 8 -3.40 4.62 -0.15
CA LEU A 8 -2.20 4.68 0.67
C LEU A 8 -1.60 3.28 0.77
N CYS A 9 -0.36 3.14 0.34
CA CYS A 9 0.38 1.88 0.43
C CYS A 9 1.40 1.96 1.55
N VAL A 10 1.35 1.03 2.50
CA VAL A 10 2.17 1.06 3.71
C VAL A 10 3.01 -0.20 3.82
N CYS A 11 4.31 -0.04 4.04
CA CYS A 11 5.19 -1.11 4.49
C CYS A 11 6.04 -0.62 5.66
N ASN A 12 7.06 -1.37 6.05
CA ASN A 12 7.85 -0.99 7.22
C ASN A 12 8.63 0.31 6.98
N GLN A 13 9.47 0.35 5.95
CA GLN A 13 10.36 1.49 5.68
C GLN A 13 9.99 2.32 4.45
N GLY A 14 9.03 1.87 3.63
CA GLY A 14 8.59 2.62 2.47
C GLY A 14 9.54 2.55 1.26
N ASN A 15 10.47 1.61 1.23
CA ASN A 15 11.51 1.57 0.21
C ASN A 15 11.28 0.49 -0.86
N CYS A 16 10.44 -0.49 -0.61
CA CYS A 16 10.33 -1.64 -1.52
C CYS A 16 8.87 -2.04 -1.76
N ARG A 17 8.24 -2.71 -0.79
CA ARG A 17 6.90 -3.30 -0.97
C ARG A 17 5.83 -2.25 -1.28
N SER A 18 5.81 -1.14 -0.55
CA SER A 18 4.83 -0.09 -0.79
C SER A 18 5.09 0.65 -2.11
N VAL A 19 6.35 0.91 -2.43
CA VAL A 19 6.73 1.54 -3.70
C VAL A 19 6.41 0.61 -4.88
N GLY A 20 6.66 -0.70 -4.74
CA GLY A 20 6.28 -1.68 -5.76
C GLY A 20 4.78 -1.73 -6.00
N THR A 21 3.98 -1.67 -4.92
CA THR A 21 2.53 -1.62 -5.02
C THR A 21 2.08 -0.35 -5.75
N ARG A 22 2.63 0.79 -5.40
CA ARG A 22 2.34 2.06 -6.09
C ARG A 22 2.68 1.97 -7.57
N TYR A 23 3.83 1.41 -7.91
CA TYR A 23 4.28 1.28 -9.30
C TYR A 23 3.26 0.47 -10.12
N VAL A 24 2.82 -0.68 -9.59
CA VAL A 24 1.83 -1.52 -10.27
C VAL A 24 0.50 -0.77 -10.43
N LEU A 25 0.04 -0.11 -9.37
CA LEU A 25 -1.22 0.66 -9.42
C LEU A 25 -1.14 1.79 -10.45
N ASN A 26 -0.03 2.51 -10.50
CA ASN A 26 0.17 3.57 -11.49
C ASN A 26 0.10 3.02 -12.92
N LYS A 27 0.68 1.85 -13.15
CA LYS A 27 0.60 1.19 -14.46
C LYS A 27 -0.81 0.83 -14.86
N HIS A 28 -1.69 0.58 -13.89
CA HIS A 28 -3.09 0.25 -14.13
C HIS A 28 -4.00 1.49 -14.13
N GLY A 29 -3.43 2.68 -14.13
CA GLY A 29 -4.16 3.93 -14.26
C GLY A 29 -4.58 4.58 -12.97
N TYR A 30 -4.19 4.06 -11.81
CA TYR A 30 -4.44 4.70 -10.51
C TYR A 30 -3.34 5.73 -10.26
N ASP A 31 -3.69 7.01 -10.27
CA ASP A 31 -2.69 8.11 -10.15
C ASP A 31 -2.60 8.67 -8.72
N ASN A 32 -3.65 8.53 -7.92
CA ASN A 32 -3.68 9.07 -6.56
C ASN A 32 -3.19 8.03 -5.56
N VAL A 33 -1.91 7.66 -5.66
CA VAL A 33 -1.29 6.63 -4.83
C VAL A 33 -0.07 7.20 -4.12
N ILE A 34 -0.03 7.03 -2.81
CA ILE A 34 1.12 7.41 -1.98
C ILE A 34 1.69 6.16 -1.32
N ALA A 35 3.01 5.98 -1.39
CA ALA A 35 3.71 4.88 -0.74
C ALA A 35 4.54 5.43 0.42
N ILE A 36 4.39 4.82 1.61
CA ILE A 36 5.11 5.25 2.82
C ILE A 36 5.63 4.06 3.61
N GLY A 37 6.58 4.34 4.50
CA GLY A 37 7.02 3.43 5.54
C GLY A 37 6.46 3.86 6.88
N GLY A 38 5.72 2.99 7.55
CA GLY A 38 5.13 3.30 8.84
C GLY A 38 6.18 3.62 9.90
N ALA A 39 7.32 2.94 9.85
CA ALA A 39 8.42 3.17 10.80
C ALA A 39 9.16 4.48 10.58
N ASN A 40 9.12 5.04 9.37
CA ASN A 40 9.87 6.23 8.99
C ASN A 40 9.01 7.48 8.85
N THR A 41 7.73 7.39 9.12
CA THR A 41 6.79 8.50 8.94
C THR A 41 6.28 8.96 10.31
N SER A 42 6.26 10.27 10.54
CA SER A 42 5.77 10.82 11.81
C SER A 42 4.28 10.52 12.00
N LYS A 43 3.84 10.46 13.27
CA LYS A 43 2.43 10.20 13.57
C LYS A 43 1.52 11.29 13.00
N LYS A 44 1.99 12.53 12.99
CA LYS A 44 1.23 13.65 12.42
C LYS A 44 0.98 13.43 10.92
N THR A 45 2.03 13.05 10.19
CA THR A 45 1.93 12.76 8.75
C THR A 45 1.05 11.53 8.52
N LEU A 46 1.21 10.48 9.32
CA LEU A 46 0.37 9.29 9.23
C LEU A 46 -1.11 9.63 9.41
N SER A 47 -1.41 10.49 10.40
CA SER A 47 -2.79 10.93 10.63
C SER A 47 -3.36 11.68 9.43
N MET A 48 -2.57 12.56 8.82
CA MET A 48 -2.99 13.30 7.63
C MET A 48 -3.25 12.37 6.45
N LEU A 49 -2.37 11.40 6.23
CA LEU A 49 -2.50 10.45 5.13
C LEU A 49 -3.69 9.51 5.33
N CYS A 50 -3.94 9.09 6.56
CA CYS A 50 -5.12 8.28 6.88
C CYS A 50 -6.42 9.01 6.54
N LYS A 51 -6.48 10.31 6.81
CA LYS A 51 -7.66 11.12 6.47
C LYS A 51 -7.79 11.32 4.96
N TRP A 52 -6.66 11.50 4.29
CA TRP A 52 -6.63 11.69 2.84
C TRP A 52 -7.08 10.45 2.09
N ALA A 53 -6.69 9.26 2.54
CA ALA A 53 -6.90 8.02 1.80
C ALA A 53 -8.36 7.58 1.80
N ASP A 54 -8.79 7.04 0.67
CA ASP A 54 -10.04 6.31 0.56
C ASP A 54 -9.85 4.83 0.89
N MET A 55 -8.64 4.32 0.62
CA MET A 55 -8.28 2.92 0.77
C MET A 55 -6.83 2.81 1.23
N ILE A 56 -6.57 1.86 2.13
CA ILE A 56 -5.22 1.61 2.66
C ILE A 56 -4.84 0.16 2.40
N LEU A 57 -3.69 -0.03 1.72
CA LEU A 57 -3.13 -1.34 1.43
C LEU A 57 -1.87 -1.55 2.26
N LEU A 58 -1.85 -2.58 3.09
CA LEU A 58 -0.73 -2.92 3.96
C LEU A 58 0.08 -4.06 3.37
N ALA A 59 1.40 -3.95 3.37
CA ALA A 59 2.26 -5.05 2.95
C ALA A 59 2.12 -6.27 3.86
N LYS A 60 1.90 -6.05 5.16
CA LYS A 60 1.58 -7.10 6.15
C LYS A 60 0.51 -6.59 7.10
N PRO A 61 -0.36 -7.48 7.63
CA PRO A 61 -1.41 -7.04 8.55
C PRO A 61 -0.91 -6.29 9.78
N LYS A 62 0.27 -6.63 10.29
CA LYS A 62 0.84 -5.97 11.46
C LYS A 62 1.14 -4.49 11.24
N HIS A 63 1.27 -4.05 10.00
CA HIS A 63 1.55 -2.65 9.70
C HIS A 63 0.39 -1.72 10.06
N LYS A 64 -0.80 -2.26 10.32
CA LYS A 64 -1.92 -1.46 10.83
C LYS A 64 -1.58 -0.76 12.15
N ASP A 65 -0.66 -1.32 12.93
CA ASP A 65 -0.28 -0.76 14.22
C ASP A 65 0.45 0.58 14.10
N PHE A 66 1.00 0.89 12.91
CA PHE A 66 1.57 2.21 12.64
C PHE A 66 0.51 3.30 12.49
N LEU A 67 -0.73 2.94 12.13
CA LEU A 67 -1.71 3.89 11.62
C LEU A 67 -2.68 4.36 12.71
N PRO A 68 -2.79 5.70 12.92
CA PRO A 68 -3.74 6.28 13.87
C PRO A 68 -5.10 6.55 13.24
N CYS A 69 -5.62 5.63 12.44
CA CYS A 69 -6.87 5.88 11.71
C CYS A 69 -7.85 4.72 11.85
N ASP A 70 -9.07 4.97 11.36
CA ASP A 70 -10.12 3.98 11.34
C ASP A 70 -9.73 2.78 10.48
N LYS A 71 -9.99 1.59 10.99
CA LYS A 71 -9.66 0.34 10.30
C LYS A 71 -10.55 0.10 9.09
N ASP A 72 -11.63 0.84 8.93
CA ASP A 72 -12.59 0.68 7.83
C ASP A 72 -11.97 0.90 6.45
N LYS A 73 -10.91 1.72 6.38
CA LYS A 73 -10.20 2.00 5.14
C LYS A 73 -9.17 0.94 4.78
N ILE A 74 -8.78 0.10 5.73
CA ILE A 74 -7.76 -0.93 5.54
C ILE A 74 -8.38 -2.14 4.85
N VAL A 75 -7.77 -2.57 3.75
CA VAL A 75 -8.25 -3.72 2.99
C VAL A 75 -7.69 -5.00 3.61
N ASP A 76 -8.56 -5.84 4.17
CA ASP A 76 -8.14 -7.04 4.91
C ASP A 76 -7.56 -8.13 4.01
N ASN A 77 -8.01 -8.20 2.75
CA ASN A 77 -7.62 -9.28 1.84
C ASN A 77 -6.36 -8.98 1.03
N PHE A 78 -5.66 -7.91 1.34
CA PHE A 78 -4.42 -7.55 0.66
C PHE A 78 -3.23 -7.80 1.59
N THR A 79 -2.24 -8.56 1.11
CA THR A 79 -0.97 -8.74 1.82
C THR A 79 0.12 -9.10 0.82
N ILE A 80 1.34 -8.67 1.09
CA ILE A 80 2.51 -8.98 0.25
C ILE A 80 3.40 -10.01 0.96
N GLY A 81 3.49 -9.93 2.30
CA GLY A 81 4.36 -10.79 3.09
C GLY A 81 5.69 -10.14 3.42
N GLU A 82 6.71 -10.96 3.61
CA GLU A 82 8.02 -10.51 4.08
C GLU A 82 8.76 -9.63 3.07
N ASP A 83 9.66 -8.79 3.58
CA ASP A 83 10.47 -7.88 2.77
C ASP A 83 11.72 -8.62 2.27
N VAL A 84 11.54 -9.41 1.22
CA VAL A 84 12.61 -10.26 0.65
C VAL A 84 13.03 -9.84 -0.76
N TYR A 85 12.45 -8.78 -1.30
CA TYR A 85 12.63 -8.44 -2.72
C TYR A 85 13.79 -7.50 -2.99
N GLN A 86 14.17 -6.66 -2.03
CA GLN A 86 15.29 -5.72 -2.09
C GLN A 86 15.21 -4.63 -3.17
N ASN A 87 14.19 -4.69 -4.03
CA ASN A 87 14.02 -3.76 -5.14
C ASN A 87 12.52 -3.59 -5.42
N PRO A 88 12.00 -2.36 -5.43
CA PRO A 88 10.58 -2.13 -5.72
C PRO A 88 10.17 -2.53 -7.15
N LEU A 89 11.13 -2.69 -8.07
CA LEU A 89 10.86 -3.12 -9.43
C LEU A 89 11.06 -4.63 -9.63
N HIS A 90 11.28 -5.39 -8.55
CA HIS A 90 11.50 -6.84 -8.64
C HIS A 90 10.27 -7.52 -9.26
N PRO A 91 10.45 -8.36 -10.31
CA PRO A 91 9.30 -8.98 -11.00
C PRO A 91 8.48 -9.89 -10.09
N ASP A 92 9.08 -10.57 -9.14
CA ASP A 92 8.33 -11.43 -8.20
C ASP A 92 7.46 -10.61 -7.26
N LEU A 93 7.94 -9.44 -6.82
CA LEU A 93 7.13 -8.51 -6.04
C LEU A 93 5.91 -8.06 -6.84
N HIS A 94 6.10 -7.69 -8.10
CA HIS A 94 5.01 -7.23 -8.96
C HIS A 94 3.97 -8.34 -9.18
N LYS A 95 4.40 -9.60 -9.33
CA LYS A 95 3.47 -10.73 -9.45
C LYS A 95 2.60 -10.88 -8.21
N VAL A 96 3.21 -10.78 -7.03
CA VAL A 96 2.47 -10.86 -5.77
C VAL A 96 1.46 -9.71 -5.68
N VAL A 97 1.90 -8.50 -5.97
CA VAL A 97 1.03 -7.31 -5.94
C VAL A 97 -0.14 -7.48 -6.90
N ILE A 98 0.12 -7.87 -8.14
CA ILE A 98 -0.93 -8.06 -9.15
C ILE A 98 -1.94 -9.09 -8.68
N ASN A 99 -1.49 -10.23 -8.13
CA ASN A 99 -2.38 -11.26 -7.64
C ASN A 99 -3.26 -10.76 -6.48
N GLN A 100 -2.69 -9.99 -5.56
CA GLN A 100 -3.44 -9.42 -4.45
C GLN A 100 -4.45 -8.36 -4.92
N LEU A 101 -4.06 -7.52 -5.89
CA LEU A 101 -4.96 -6.52 -6.46
C LEU A 101 -6.14 -7.16 -7.19
N LYS A 102 -5.92 -8.29 -7.86
CA LYS A 102 -7.01 -9.05 -8.50
C LYS A 102 -8.03 -9.53 -7.47
N LYS A 103 -7.56 -10.00 -6.32
CA LYS A 103 -8.46 -10.47 -5.24
C LYS A 103 -9.38 -9.37 -4.74
N ILE A 104 -8.94 -8.14 -4.76
CA ILE A 104 -9.74 -6.98 -4.32
C ILE A 104 -10.32 -6.19 -5.49
N LYS A 105 -10.23 -6.74 -6.70
CA LYS A 105 -10.83 -6.20 -7.93
C LYS A 105 -10.30 -4.82 -8.35
N LEU A 106 -9.01 -4.56 -8.13
CA LEU A 106 -8.35 -3.34 -8.58
C LEU A 106 -7.62 -3.50 -9.92
N THR A 107 -7.48 -4.71 -10.41
CA THR A 107 -6.91 -4.96 -11.75
C THR A 107 -7.76 -5.97 -12.53
#